data_6ca58d26886d81663e4a02f38150c173
#
_entry.id   6ca58d26886d81663e4a02f38150c173
#
_cell.length_a   1.000
_cell.length_b   1.000
_cell.length_c   1.000
_cell.angle_alpha   90.00
_cell.angle_beta   90.00
_cell.angle_gamma   90.00
#
_symmetry.space_group_name_H-M   'P 1'
#
loop_
_entity.id
_entity.type
_entity.pdbx_description
1 polymer ?
#
loop_
_entity_poly.entity_id
_entity_poly.type
_entity_poly.pdbx_seq_one_letter_code
_entity_poly.pdbx_strand_id
1 'polypeptide(L)'
;LFYALWIPDLFMKRVQEDGDWTFMCPHECPGLFECWGEKFEKMYEGYEKEGRGRKTVKAQWLWGQIIDSQIETGTPYMLYKDACNRKSNQQNLGCIKSSNLCTEIVEYTCKDEVAVCNLASISLSKFASRATLSFDFEYLHKVTKRVTKNLNRVIDRNYYPIIEAKNSNMRHRPIGIGVQGLADAL
;
A
#
# COMPACT_ATOMS: atom_id res chain seq x y z
N LEU A 1 18.46 1.15 -4.85
CA LEU A 1 17.10 0.59 -4.93
C LEU A 1 16.48 0.48 -3.56
N PHE A 2 15.20 0.80 -3.45
CA PHE A 2 14.42 0.58 -2.25
C PHE A 2 13.55 -0.67 -2.42
N TYR A 3 13.50 -1.49 -1.39
CA TYR A 3 12.75 -2.74 -1.38
C TYR A 3 11.62 -2.69 -0.38
N ALA A 4 10.51 -3.35 -0.71
CA ALA A 4 9.38 -3.55 0.19
C ALA A 4 8.97 -5.03 0.20
N LEU A 5 8.49 -5.51 1.32
CA LEU A 5 7.91 -6.83 1.47
C LEU A 5 6.39 -6.71 1.61
N TRP A 6 5.68 -7.53 0.86
CA TRP A 6 4.22 -7.64 0.88
C TRP A 6 3.84 -8.87 1.70
N ILE A 7 3.69 -8.67 3.02
CA ILE A 7 3.66 -9.72 4.05
C ILE A 7 2.23 -10.22 4.26
N PRO A 8 1.95 -11.53 4.07
CA PRO A 8 0.67 -12.13 4.47
C PRO A 8 0.60 -12.35 5.99
N ASP A 9 -0.61 -12.33 6.55
CA ASP A 9 -0.84 -12.59 7.98
C ASP A 9 -0.29 -13.97 8.40
N LEU A 10 -0.34 -14.96 7.51
CA LEU A 10 0.24 -16.31 7.74
C LEU A 10 1.72 -16.26 8.10
N PHE A 11 2.53 -15.39 7.46
CA PHE A 11 3.94 -15.25 7.81
C PHE A 11 4.10 -14.78 9.26
N MET A 12 3.36 -13.74 9.65
CA MET A 12 3.41 -13.21 11.01
C MET A 12 2.95 -14.23 12.06
N LYS A 13 1.92 -14.99 11.74
CA LYS A 13 1.46 -16.11 12.57
C LYS A 13 2.58 -17.15 12.78
N ARG A 14 3.27 -17.55 11.71
CA ARG A 14 4.39 -18.49 11.80
C ARG A 14 5.60 -17.92 12.54
N VAL A 15 5.83 -16.61 12.49
CA VAL A 15 6.85 -15.94 13.33
C VAL A 15 6.48 -16.08 14.81
N GLN A 16 5.23 -15.85 15.17
CA GLN A 16 4.75 -15.98 16.57
C GLN A 16 4.81 -17.43 17.10
N GLU A 17 4.50 -18.40 16.25
CA GLU A 17 4.43 -19.82 16.60
C GLU A 17 5.77 -20.57 16.43
N ASP A 18 6.86 -19.86 16.08
CA ASP A 18 8.16 -20.46 15.69
C ASP A 18 8.04 -21.52 14.58
N GLY A 19 7.12 -21.26 13.66
CA GLY A 19 6.86 -22.13 12.52
C GLY A 19 7.88 -21.99 11.39
N ASP A 20 7.70 -22.81 10.37
CA ASP A 20 8.54 -22.79 9.18
C ASP A 20 7.93 -21.90 8.10
N TRP A 21 8.80 -21.28 7.27
CA TRP A 21 8.42 -20.53 6.10
C TRP A 21 9.09 -21.09 4.86
N THR A 22 8.30 -21.36 3.83
CA THR A 22 8.75 -21.97 2.59
C THR A 22 8.79 -20.96 1.45
N PHE A 23 9.97 -20.75 0.87
CA PHE A 23 10.12 -19.95 -0.33
C PHE A 23 9.60 -20.69 -1.55
N MET A 24 8.75 -20.01 -2.32
CA MET A 24 8.10 -20.57 -3.49
C MET A 24 8.43 -19.78 -4.75
N CYS A 25 8.51 -20.47 -5.88
CA CYS A 25 8.65 -19.83 -7.17
C CYS A 25 7.26 -19.49 -7.73
N PRO A 26 6.99 -18.24 -8.18
CA PRO A 26 5.69 -17.87 -8.72
C PRO A 26 5.25 -18.69 -9.94
N HIS A 27 6.20 -19.22 -10.72
CA HIS A 27 5.92 -20.08 -11.86
C HIS A 27 5.45 -21.48 -11.41
N GLU A 28 6.07 -22.03 -10.36
CA GLU A 28 5.74 -23.35 -9.83
C GLU A 28 4.52 -23.33 -8.89
N CYS A 29 4.28 -22.18 -8.25
CA CYS A 29 3.18 -21.95 -7.31
C CYS A 29 2.34 -20.75 -7.78
N PRO A 30 1.64 -20.85 -8.91
CA PRO A 30 0.89 -19.74 -9.48
C PRO A 30 -0.30 -19.34 -8.60
N GLY A 31 -0.74 -18.09 -8.72
CA GLY A 31 -1.96 -17.59 -8.09
C GLY A 31 -1.81 -17.04 -6.67
N LEU A 32 -0.69 -17.27 -5.97
CA LEU A 32 -0.47 -16.74 -4.63
C LEU A 32 -0.51 -15.21 -4.57
N PHE A 33 -0.09 -14.52 -5.63
CA PHE A 33 -0.13 -13.07 -5.71
C PHE A 33 -1.53 -12.51 -6.04
N GLU A 34 -2.47 -13.36 -6.44
CA GLU A 34 -3.85 -12.98 -6.81
C GLU A 34 -4.86 -13.24 -5.69
N CYS A 35 -4.42 -13.70 -4.54
CA CYS A 35 -5.28 -13.99 -3.41
C CYS A 35 -4.67 -13.49 -2.10
N TRP A 36 -5.50 -13.38 -1.05
CA TRP A 36 -5.14 -12.94 0.29
C TRP A 36 -6.02 -13.61 1.34
N GLY A 37 -5.68 -13.46 2.63
CA GLY A 37 -6.41 -14.06 3.75
C GLY A 37 -6.45 -15.58 3.67
N GLU A 38 -7.55 -16.18 4.10
CA GLU A 38 -7.72 -17.65 4.14
C GLU A 38 -7.49 -18.34 2.79
N LYS A 39 -7.83 -17.66 1.68
CA LYS A 39 -7.59 -18.24 0.36
C LYS A 39 -6.09 -18.36 0.07
N PHE A 40 -5.31 -17.35 0.47
CA PHE A 40 -3.85 -17.40 0.37
C PHE A 40 -3.30 -18.52 1.26
N GLU A 41 -3.71 -18.58 2.52
CA GLU A 41 -3.25 -19.60 3.48
C GLU A 41 -3.47 -21.02 2.95
N LYS A 42 -4.71 -21.33 2.54
CA LYS A 42 -5.07 -22.64 1.99
C LYS A 42 -4.24 -23.03 0.76
N MET A 43 -4.03 -22.06 -0.13
CA MET A 43 -3.25 -22.27 -1.36
C MET A 43 -1.76 -22.49 -1.05
N TYR A 44 -1.21 -21.65 -0.18
CA TYR A 44 0.19 -21.72 0.24
C TYR A 44 0.49 -23.04 0.96
N GLU A 45 -0.31 -23.43 1.94
CA GLU A 45 -0.18 -24.71 2.65
C GLU A 45 -0.42 -25.92 1.73
N GLY A 46 -1.27 -25.76 0.72
CA GLY A 46 -1.47 -26.77 -0.31
C GLY A 46 -0.17 -27.04 -1.09
N TYR A 47 0.49 -25.99 -1.53
CA TYR A 47 1.78 -26.09 -2.23
C TYR A 47 2.89 -26.65 -1.33
N GLU A 48 2.89 -26.33 -0.04
CA GLU A 48 3.82 -26.95 0.91
C GLU A 48 3.60 -28.48 0.99
N LYS A 49 2.34 -28.92 1.13
CA LYS A 49 1.98 -30.34 1.18
C LYS A 49 2.33 -31.10 -0.11
N GLU A 50 2.25 -30.42 -1.26
CA GLU A 50 2.65 -30.95 -2.56
C GLU A 50 4.17 -30.95 -2.78
N GLY A 51 4.95 -30.40 -1.85
CA GLY A 51 6.41 -30.34 -1.94
C GLY A 51 6.93 -29.37 -3.02
N ARG A 52 6.16 -28.35 -3.39
CA ARG A 52 6.56 -27.36 -4.43
C ARG A 52 7.49 -26.26 -3.90
N GLY A 53 7.83 -26.27 -2.64
CA GLY A 53 8.75 -25.32 -2.03
C GLY A 53 10.18 -25.51 -2.49
N ARG A 54 10.93 -24.42 -2.68
CA ARG A 54 12.35 -24.46 -3.05
C ARG A 54 13.29 -24.50 -1.85
N LYS A 55 12.91 -23.84 -0.76
CA LYS A 55 13.69 -23.77 0.47
C LYS A 55 12.77 -23.44 1.64
N THR A 56 12.94 -24.15 2.74
CA THR A 56 12.23 -23.89 3.98
C THR A 56 13.21 -23.39 5.04
N VAL A 57 12.81 -22.38 5.79
CA VAL A 57 13.58 -21.77 6.89
C VAL A 57 12.65 -21.53 8.07
N LYS A 58 13.22 -21.30 9.26
CA LYS A 58 12.44 -20.80 10.39
C LYS A 58 11.94 -19.40 10.12
N ALA A 59 10.63 -19.14 10.33
CA ALA A 59 10.04 -17.82 10.12
C ALA A 59 10.68 -16.78 11.04
N GLN A 60 11.02 -17.11 12.28
CA GLN A 60 11.74 -16.23 13.21
C GLN A 60 13.15 -15.87 12.71
N TRP A 61 13.86 -16.84 12.12
CA TRP A 61 15.16 -16.55 11.53
C TRP A 61 15.03 -15.52 10.39
N LEU A 62 14.07 -15.72 9.48
CA LEU A 62 13.83 -14.78 8.38
C LEU A 62 13.42 -13.40 8.91
N TRP A 63 12.58 -13.38 9.94
CA TRP A 63 12.17 -12.14 10.60
C TRP A 63 13.38 -11.39 11.18
N GLY A 64 14.30 -12.09 11.84
CA GLY A 64 15.56 -11.52 12.32
C GLY A 64 16.39 -10.89 11.21
N GLN A 65 16.55 -11.57 10.06
CA GLN A 65 17.26 -11.03 8.90
C GLN A 65 16.60 -9.77 8.34
N ILE A 66 15.27 -9.70 8.35
CA ILE A 66 14.53 -8.50 7.92
C ILE A 66 14.83 -7.34 8.87
N ILE A 67 14.74 -7.57 10.17
CA ILE A 67 15.02 -6.53 11.19
C ILE A 67 16.45 -6.04 11.12
N ASP A 68 17.43 -6.93 11.01
CA ASP A 68 18.84 -6.56 10.85
C ASP A 68 19.05 -5.66 9.63
N SER A 69 18.47 -6.01 8.49
CA SER A 69 18.49 -5.19 7.28
C SER A 69 17.87 -3.81 7.49
N GLN A 70 16.75 -3.73 8.21
CA GLN A 70 16.08 -2.46 8.51
C GLN A 70 16.91 -1.56 9.42
N ILE A 71 17.59 -2.14 10.41
CA ILE A 71 18.49 -1.40 11.30
C ILE A 71 19.68 -0.83 10.52
N GLU A 72 20.26 -1.61 9.61
CA GLU A 72 21.43 -1.21 8.83
C GLU A 72 21.10 -0.22 7.71
N THR A 73 19.98 -0.39 7.02
CA THR A 73 19.70 0.30 5.75
C THR A 73 18.36 1.07 5.71
N GLY A 74 17.48 0.88 6.68
CA GLY A 74 16.12 1.41 6.65
C GLY A 74 15.15 0.65 5.69
N THR A 75 15.62 -0.42 5.06
CA THR A 75 14.85 -1.27 4.14
C THR A 75 15.02 -2.75 4.48
N PRO A 76 14.11 -3.63 4.03
CA PRO A 76 12.90 -3.40 3.25
C PRO A 76 11.78 -2.73 4.05
N TYR A 77 10.88 -2.01 3.36
CA TYR A 77 9.63 -1.57 3.96
C TYR A 77 8.73 -2.77 4.23
N MET A 78 7.92 -2.68 5.28
CA MET A 78 6.99 -3.75 5.67
C MET A 78 5.57 -3.32 5.39
N LEU A 79 4.89 -4.03 4.49
CA LEU A 79 3.49 -3.83 4.17
C LEU A 79 2.70 -5.12 4.41
N TYR A 80 1.53 -4.99 5.00
CA TYR A 80 0.69 -6.13 5.40
C TYR A 80 -0.39 -6.39 4.34
N LYS A 81 -0.15 -7.40 3.53
CA LYS A 81 -0.97 -7.79 2.38
C LYS A 81 -2.45 -7.94 2.75
N ASP A 82 -2.76 -8.69 3.80
CA ASP A 82 -4.14 -9.02 4.14
C ASP A 82 -4.88 -7.81 4.71
N ALA A 83 -4.22 -7.01 5.57
CA ALA A 83 -4.78 -5.78 6.10
C ALA A 83 -5.06 -4.75 4.99
N CYS A 84 -4.11 -4.57 4.04
CA CYS A 84 -4.29 -3.69 2.89
C CYS A 84 -5.47 -4.11 2.02
N ASN A 85 -5.58 -5.39 1.70
CA ASN A 85 -6.69 -5.90 0.89
C ASN A 85 -8.03 -5.81 1.61
N ARG A 86 -8.06 -6.10 2.91
CA ARG A 86 -9.28 -6.02 3.74
C ARG A 86 -9.83 -4.60 3.83
N LYS A 87 -8.94 -3.59 3.82
CA LYS A 87 -9.30 -2.15 3.92
C LYS A 87 -9.44 -1.45 2.57
N SER A 88 -9.05 -2.08 1.47
CA SER A 88 -9.10 -1.46 0.15
C SER A 88 -10.53 -1.07 -0.25
N ASN A 89 -10.68 0.13 -0.79
CA ASN A 89 -11.93 0.59 -1.41
C ASN A 89 -12.17 -0.04 -2.79
N GLN A 90 -11.20 -0.80 -3.32
CA GLN A 90 -11.23 -1.40 -4.65
C GLN A 90 -11.31 -2.94 -4.61
N GLN A 91 -11.77 -3.52 -3.50
CA GLN A 91 -11.94 -4.99 -3.36
C GLN A 91 -12.81 -5.61 -4.46
N ASN A 92 -13.78 -4.86 -4.96
CA ASN A 92 -14.66 -5.27 -6.07
C ASN A 92 -13.92 -5.43 -7.41
N LEU A 93 -12.73 -4.87 -7.55
CA LEU A 93 -11.91 -4.98 -8.76
C LEU A 93 -10.99 -6.19 -8.72
N GLY A 94 -10.45 -6.52 -7.55
CA GLY A 94 -9.54 -7.64 -7.36
C GLY A 94 -8.56 -7.45 -6.22
N CYS A 95 -7.53 -8.29 -6.19
CA CYS A 95 -6.50 -8.28 -5.16
C CYS A 95 -5.50 -7.15 -5.38
N ILE A 96 -5.21 -6.39 -4.34
CA ILE A 96 -4.11 -5.42 -4.31
C ILE A 96 -2.80 -6.20 -4.18
N LYS A 97 -1.83 -5.93 -5.05
CA LYS A 97 -0.61 -6.74 -5.20
C LYS A 97 0.65 -6.04 -4.72
N SER A 98 0.62 -4.72 -4.60
CA SER A 98 1.77 -3.91 -4.16
C SER A 98 1.32 -2.50 -3.75
N SER A 99 2.30 -1.68 -3.36
CA SER A 99 2.15 -0.26 -3.07
C SER A 99 3.23 0.52 -3.84
N ASN A 100 3.32 1.82 -3.63
CA ASN A 100 4.35 2.69 -4.19
C ASN A 100 5.56 2.82 -3.24
N LEU A 101 6.56 3.64 -3.63
CA LEU A 101 7.79 3.85 -2.86
C LEU A 101 7.50 4.35 -1.43
N CYS A 102 6.61 5.32 -1.26
CA CYS A 102 6.31 5.90 0.05
C CYS A 102 5.26 5.11 0.85
N THR A 103 4.72 4.04 0.29
CA THR A 103 3.77 3.07 0.90
C THR A 103 2.36 3.61 1.20
N GLU A 104 2.06 4.85 0.83
CA GLU A 104 0.74 5.47 1.07
C GLU A 104 -0.34 5.05 0.07
N ILE A 105 0.05 4.52 -1.10
CA ILE A 105 -0.89 4.15 -2.16
C ILE A 105 -1.16 2.65 -2.11
N VAL A 106 -2.44 2.29 -1.94
CA VAL A 106 -2.94 0.92 -1.95
C VAL A 106 -4.07 0.84 -2.95
N GLU A 107 -3.72 0.73 -4.23
CA GLU A 107 -4.64 0.77 -5.36
C GLU A 107 -4.51 -0.48 -6.24
N TYR A 108 -5.61 -0.81 -6.93
CA TYR A 108 -5.67 -1.94 -7.84
C TYR A 108 -4.81 -1.71 -9.09
N THR A 109 -4.03 -2.70 -9.45
CA THR A 109 -3.22 -2.76 -10.67
C THR A 109 -3.36 -4.13 -11.33
N CYS A 110 -3.52 -4.12 -12.66
CA CYS A 110 -3.53 -5.33 -13.48
C CYS A 110 -2.80 -5.08 -14.81
N LYS A 111 -2.86 -6.03 -15.72
CA LYS A 111 -2.20 -5.91 -17.04
C LYS A 111 -2.71 -4.74 -17.89
N ASP A 112 -3.96 -4.31 -17.69
CA ASP A 112 -4.62 -3.28 -18.49
C ASP A 112 -4.77 -1.94 -17.73
N GLU A 113 -4.45 -1.93 -16.44
CA GLU A 113 -4.56 -0.76 -15.57
C GLU A 113 -3.37 -0.68 -14.60
N VAL A 114 -2.61 0.40 -14.68
CA VAL A 114 -1.53 0.73 -13.73
C VAL A 114 -1.99 1.88 -12.85
N ALA A 115 -2.03 1.66 -11.54
CA ALA A 115 -2.46 2.67 -10.58
C ALA A 115 -1.59 3.93 -10.64
N VAL A 116 -2.24 5.09 -10.56
CA VAL A 116 -1.61 6.42 -10.54
C VAL A 116 -2.19 7.22 -9.40
N CYS A 117 -1.35 7.79 -8.56
CA CYS A 117 -1.80 8.66 -7.48
C CYS A 117 -1.72 10.15 -7.87
N ASN A 118 -2.74 10.93 -7.46
CA ASN A 118 -2.81 12.37 -7.63
C ASN A 118 -2.88 13.00 -6.25
N LEU A 119 -1.80 13.64 -5.81
CA LEU A 119 -1.58 14.01 -4.43
C LEU A 119 -1.55 15.52 -4.21
N ALA A 120 -2.05 15.94 -3.05
CA ALA A 120 -1.87 17.27 -2.48
C ALA A 120 -1.74 17.19 -0.96
N SER A 121 -1.24 18.26 -0.35
CA SER A 121 -1.10 18.36 1.10
C SER A 121 -1.48 19.77 1.55
N ILE A 122 -2.25 19.88 2.63
CA ILE A 122 -2.77 21.14 3.16
C ILE A 122 -2.06 21.46 4.49
N SER A 123 -1.46 22.65 4.59
CA SER A 123 -0.81 23.12 5.82
C SER A 123 -1.86 23.65 6.80
N LEU A 124 -2.14 22.87 7.83
CA LEU A 124 -3.17 23.21 8.84
C LEU A 124 -2.83 24.43 9.66
N SER A 125 -1.55 24.69 9.92
CA SER A 125 -1.10 25.88 10.67
C SER A 125 -1.53 27.22 10.05
N LYS A 126 -1.85 27.23 8.74
CA LYS A 126 -2.36 28.44 8.06
C LYS A 126 -3.81 28.79 8.40
N PHE A 127 -4.52 27.90 9.04
CA PHE A 127 -5.91 28.07 9.47
C PHE A 127 -6.04 28.32 10.98
N ALA A 128 -4.92 28.21 11.72
CA ALA A 128 -4.87 28.50 13.15
C ALA A 128 -4.43 29.94 13.41
N SER A 129 -5.08 30.61 14.35
CA SER A 129 -4.73 31.96 14.79
C SER A 129 -4.34 31.95 16.28
N ARG A 130 -3.07 32.25 16.56
CA ARG A 130 -2.61 32.42 17.95
C ARG A 130 -3.25 33.61 18.66
N ALA A 131 -3.55 34.69 17.89
CA ALA A 131 -4.12 35.91 18.48
C ALA A 131 -5.54 35.71 18.98
N THR A 132 -6.34 34.87 18.32
CA THR A 132 -7.75 34.63 18.67
C THR A 132 -7.97 33.23 19.26
N LEU A 133 -6.93 32.39 19.38
CA LEU A 133 -7.03 31.00 19.82
C LEU A 133 -8.14 30.23 19.07
N SER A 134 -8.22 30.44 17.80
CA SER A 134 -9.28 29.86 16.96
C SER A 134 -8.72 29.19 15.70
N PHE A 135 -9.50 28.29 15.14
CA PHE A 135 -9.20 27.60 13.88
C PHE A 135 -10.30 27.89 12.84
N ASP A 136 -9.90 28.32 11.64
CA ASP A 136 -10.84 28.69 10.56
C ASP A 136 -11.24 27.45 9.75
N PHE A 137 -12.25 26.71 10.22
CA PHE A 137 -12.81 25.55 9.54
C PHE A 137 -13.49 25.90 8.21
N GLU A 138 -14.08 27.12 8.12
CA GLU A 138 -14.76 27.53 6.89
C GLU A 138 -13.76 27.77 5.76
N TYR A 139 -12.65 28.42 6.07
CA TYR A 139 -11.58 28.61 5.10
C TYR A 139 -10.91 27.28 4.71
N LEU A 140 -10.66 26.38 5.66
CA LEU A 140 -10.17 25.05 5.39
C LEU A 140 -11.12 24.30 4.43
N HIS A 141 -12.42 24.36 4.66
CA HIS A 141 -13.43 23.77 3.75
C HIS A 141 -13.31 24.35 2.31
N LYS A 142 -13.23 25.68 2.18
CA LYS A 142 -13.08 26.35 0.87
C LYS A 142 -11.80 25.91 0.13
N VAL A 143 -10.69 25.84 0.85
CA VAL A 143 -9.38 25.41 0.31
C VAL A 143 -9.44 23.95 -0.12
N THR A 144 -9.94 23.03 0.73
CA THR A 144 -10.07 21.61 0.43
C THR A 144 -10.93 21.38 -0.81
N LYS A 145 -12.08 22.05 -0.90
CA LYS A 145 -12.94 22.01 -2.09
C LYS A 145 -12.22 22.45 -3.37
N ARG A 146 -11.38 23.50 -3.29
CA ARG A 146 -10.60 24.00 -4.41
C ARG A 146 -9.50 23.00 -4.82
N VAL A 147 -8.79 22.45 -3.85
CA VAL A 147 -7.73 21.46 -4.07
C VAL A 147 -8.30 20.21 -4.73
N THR A 148 -9.42 19.70 -4.22
CA THR A 148 -10.11 18.53 -4.81
C THR A 148 -10.48 18.76 -6.28
N LYS A 149 -11.05 19.93 -6.60
CA LYS A 149 -11.37 20.29 -7.99
C LYS A 149 -10.12 20.39 -8.87
N ASN A 150 -9.02 20.93 -8.31
CA ASN A 150 -7.77 21.06 -9.05
C ASN A 150 -7.16 19.69 -9.35
N LEU A 151 -7.09 18.78 -8.38
CA LEU A 151 -6.59 17.41 -8.60
C LEU A 151 -7.44 16.66 -9.63
N ASN A 152 -8.76 16.82 -9.57
CA ASN A 152 -9.64 16.23 -10.57
C ASN A 152 -9.36 16.74 -11.99
N ARG A 153 -9.01 18.01 -12.15
CA ARG A 153 -8.58 18.58 -13.44
C ARG A 153 -7.18 18.13 -13.86
N VAL A 154 -6.28 17.89 -12.89
CA VAL A 154 -4.95 17.32 -13.17
C VAL A 154 -5.11 15.96 -13.84
N ILE A 155 -5.99 15.12 -13.37
CA ILE A 155 -6.27 13.79 -13.98
C ILE A 155 -6.61 13.95 -15.46
N ASP A 156 -7.45 14.92 -15.82
CA ASP A 156 -7.89 15.14 -17.20
C ASP A 156 -6.78 15.70 -18.13
N ARG A 157 -5.80 16.40 -17.56
CA ARG A 157 -4.78 17.16 -18.32
C ARG A 157 -3.38 16.59 -18.21
N ASN A 158 -3.17 15.61 -17.33
CA ASN A 158 -1.85 15.05 -17.11
C ASN A 158 -1.34 14.29 -18.35
N TYR A 159 -0.03 14.25 -18.48
CA TYR A 159 0.62 13.35 -19.42
C TYR A 159 0.72 11.96 -18.84
N TYR A 160 0.30 10.97 -19.60
CA TYR A 160 0.40 9.56 -19.24
C TYR A 160 1.43 8.84 -20.13
N PRO A 161 2.53 8.33 -19.55
CA PRO A 161 3.59 7.69 -20.35
C PRO A 161 3.16 6.37 -20.99
N ILE A 162 2.18 5.69 -20.40
CA ILE A 162 1.61 4.43 -20.88
C ILE A 162 0.07 4.46 -20.83
N ILE A 163 -0.55 3.72 -21.73
CA ILE A 163 -2.02 3.73 -21.85
C ILE A 163 -2.71 3.11 -20.61
N GLU A 164 -2.09 2.13 -19.99
CA GLU A 164 -2.60 1.44 -18.79
C GLU A 164 -2.72 2.40 -17.59
N ALA A 165 -1.78 3.34 -17.46
CA ALA A 165 -1.82 4.39 -16.45
C ALA A 165 -2.97 5.37 -16.71
N LYS A 166 -3.17 5.75 -17.97
CA LYS A 166 -4.31 6.59 -18.38
C LYS A 166 -5.64 5.88 -18.12
N ASN A 167 -5.75 4.61 -18.49
CA ASN A 167 -6.95 3.82 -18.30
C ASN A 167 -7.35 3.79 -16.81
N SER A 168 -6.40 3.46 -15.93
CA SER A 168 -6.61 3.43 -14.49
C SER A 168 -7.01 4.80 -13.94
N ASN A 169 -6.23 5.84 -14.24
CA ASN A 169 -6.44 7.16 -13.67
C ASN A 169 -7.75 7.82 -14.12
N MET A 170 -8.08 7.70 -15.41
CA MET A 170 -9.35 8.22 -15.94
C MET A 170 -10.56 7.48 -15.43
N ARG A 171 -10.45 6.15 -15.22
CA ARG A 171 -11.53 5.30 -14.75
C ARG A 171 -11.81 5.49 -13.26
N HIS A 172 -10.77 5.48 -12.43
CA HIS A 172 -10.91 5.46 -10.97
C HIS A 172 -10.78 6.84 -10.33
N ARG A 173 -10.08 7.77 -10.99
CA ARG A 173 -9.87 9.16 -10.54
C ARG A 173 -9.39 9.27 -9.09
N PRO A 174 -8.32 8.54 -8.70
CA PRO A 174 -7.86 8.52 -7.33
C PRO A 174 -7.22 9.85 -6.94
N ILE A 175 -7.60 10.37 -5.78
CA ILE A 175 -7.10 11.62 -5.22
C ILE A 175 -6.73 11.37 -3.76
N GLY A 176 -5.50 11.76 -3.39
CA GLY A 176 -5.02 11.77 -2.01
C GLY A 176 -4.79 13.21 -1.55
N ILE A 177 -5.50 13.65 -0.50
CA ILE A 177 -5.29 14.96 0.11
C ILE A 177 -4.87 14.74 1.56
N GLY A 178 -3.58 14.92 1.82
CA GLY A 178 -3.00 14.86 3.16
C GLY A 178 -3.05 16.19 3.88
N VAL A 179 -2.62 16.17 5.15
CA VAL A 179 -2.44 17.34 5.99
C VAL A 179 -1.01 17.38 6.52
N GLN A 180 -0.49 18.58 6.76
CA GLN A 180 0.79 18.81 7.41
C GLN A 180 0.67 19.94 8.44
N GLY A 181 1.58 19.96 9.42
CA GLY A 181 1.56 20.97 10.48
C GLY A 181 0.40 20.81 11.45
N LEU A 182 -0.08 19.57 11.72
CA LEU A 182 -1.14 19.33 12.69
C LEU A 182 -0.67 19.73 14.10
N ALA A 183 0.52 19.31 14.51
CA ALA A 183 1.09 19.68 15.80
C ALA A 183 1.30 21.19 15.95
N ASP A 184 1.64 21.89 14.84
CA ASP A 184 1.78 23.36 14.85
C ASP A 184 0.44 24.10 14.94
N ALA A 185 -0.64 23.41 14.58
CA ALA A 185 -1.99 23.97 14.61
C ALA A 185 -2.69 23.79 15.97
N LEU A 186 -2.28 22.76 16.75
CA LEU A 186 -2.80 22.47 18.11
C LEU A 186 -2.08 23.27 19.18
#